data_61596805eaa72e0e2b2dc6164c5fe356
#
_entry.id   61596805eaa72e0e2b2dc6164c5fe356
#
_cell.length_a   1.000
_cell.length_b   1.000
_cell.length_c   1.000
_cell.angle_alpha   90.00
_cell.angle_beta   90.00
_cell.angle_gamma   90.00
#
_symmetry.space_group_name_H-M   'P 1'
#
loop_
_entity.id
_entity.type
_entity.pdbx_description
1 polymer ?
#
loop_
_entity_poly.entity_id
_entity_poly.type
_entity_poly.pdbx_seq_one_letter_code
_entity_poly.pdbx_strand_id
1 'polypeptide(L)' 'MSTNIVAVGRLWTVEDVSAYLGVPVQTLYEWRRKGKGPKARRVGKYLRYDPQVVRDWFTSLDE' A
#
# COMPACT_ATOMS: atom_id res chain seq x y z
N MET A 1 -20.17 -9.88 -9.63
CA MET A 1 -19.73 -9.53 -9.56
C MET A 1 -19.36 -8.35 -9.76
N SER A 2 -19.49 -7.80 -9.80
CA SER A 2 -19.09 -6.72 -10.04
C SER A 2 -17.93 -6.30 -9.51
N THR A 3 -17.14 -7.05 -9.34
CA THR A 3 -15.97 -6.81 -8.80
C THR A 3 -15.09 -5.96 -9.51
N ASN A 4 -15.08 -6.00 -10.77
CA ASN A 4 -14.19 -5.20 -11.53
C ASN A 4 -14.37 -3.77 -11.30
N ILE A 5 -15.52 -3.35 -10.96
CA ILE A 5 -15.73 -1.99 -10.68
C ILE A 5 -14.95 -1.57 -9.50
N VAL A 6 -14.83 -2.45 -8.55
CA VAL A 6 -14.13 -2.14 -7.36
C VAL A 6 -12.68 -1.94 -7.62
N ALA A 7 -12.16 -2.59 -8.62
CA ALA A 7 -10.74 -2.51 -8.89
C ALA A 7 -10.30 -1.13 -9.33
N VAL A 8 -11.18 -0.39 -9.94
CA VAL A 8 -10.82 0.93 -10.42
C VAL A 8 -10.86 1.88 -9.25
N GLY A 9 -9.76 2.41 -8.87
CA GLY A 9 -9.71 3.34 -7.76
C GLY A 9 -9.81 2.68 -6.41
N ARG A 10 -9.77 1.37 -6.38
CA ARG A 10 -9.84 0.67 -5.11
C ARG A 10 -8.55 0.90 -4.33
N LEU A 11 -8.71 1.09 -3.02
CA LEU A 11 -7.54 1.18 -2.17
C LEU A 11 -6.88 -0.19 -2.04
N TRP A 12 -5.61 -0.19 -1.76
CA TRP A 12 -4.85 -1.43 -1.64
C TRP A 12 -4.74 -1.85 -0.20
N THR A 13 -4.75 -3.17 0.00
CA THR A 13 -4.47 -3.73 1.32
C THR A 13 -2.95 -3.84 1.48
N VAL A 14 -2.52 -4.18 2.67
CA VAL A 14 -1.10 -4.38 2.88
C VAL A 14 -0.60 -5.54 2.04
N GLU A 15 -1.44 -6.54 1.80
CA GLU A 15 -1.06 -7.66 0.95
C GLU A 15 -0.87 -7.21 -0.49
N ASP A 16 -1.73 -6.30 -0.95
CA ASP A 16 -1.59 -5.78 -2.30
C ASP A 16 -0.26 -5.05 -2.46
N VAL A 17 0.09 -4.23 -1.49
CA VAL A 17 1.33 -3.48 -1.55
C VAL A 17 2.52 -4.41 -1.45
N SER A 18 2.40 -5.43 -0.62
CA SER A 18 3.46 -6.43 -0.52
C SER A 18 3.73 -7.07 -1.87
N ALA A 19 2.66 -7.44 -2.58
CA ALA A 19 2.81 -8.04 -3.90
C ALA A 19 3.38 -7.06 -4.90
N TYR A 20 2.92 -5.83 -4.85
CA TYR A 20 3.36 -4.83 -5.81
C TYR A 20 4.86 -4.50 -5.63
N LEU A 21 5.28 -4.30 -4.40
CA LEU A 21 6.66 -3.92 -4.13
C LEU A 21 7.59 -5.12 -4.00
N GLY A 22 7.04 -6.30 -3.84
CA GLY A 22 7.88 -7.48 -3.70
C GLY A 22 8.56 -7.58 -2.35
N VAL A 23 7.93 -7.04 -1.30
CA VAL A 23 8.49 -7.11 0.04
C VAL A 23 7.50 -7.79 0.97
N PRO A 24 7.95 -8.44 2.02
CA PRO A 24 7.04 -9.12 2.93
C PRO A 24 6.11 -8.14 3.64
N VAL A 25 4.91 -8.62 3.95
CA VAL A 25 3.95 -7.82 4.69
C VAL A 25 4.56 -7.33 6.00
N GLN A 26 5.32 -8.18 6.66
CA GLN A 26 5.93 -7.82 7.92
C GLN A 26 6.85 -6.61 7.77
N THR A 27 7.55 -6.53 6.65
CA THR A 27 8.42 -5.39 6.38
C THR A 27 7.61 -4.11 6.27
N LEU A 28 6.43 -4.18 5.66
CA LEU A 28 5.58 -3.01 5.54
C LEU A 28 5.09 -2.52 6.89
N TYR A 29 4.76 -3.43 7.79
CA TYR A 29 4.35 -3.04 9.12
C TYR A 29 5.52 -2.41 9.89
N GLU A 30 6.72 -2.95 9.69
CA GLU A 30 7.90 -2.38 10.32
C GLU A 30 8.17 -0.98 9.82
N TRP A 31 8.08 -0.79 8.51
CA TRP A 31 8.29 0.52 7.94
C TRP A 31 7.29 1.52 8.48
N ARG A 32 6.03 1.10 8.55
CA ARG A 32 5.01 2.00 9.03
C ARG A 32 5.29 2.43 10.46
N ARG A 33 5.71 1.49 11.27
CA ARG A 33 6.03 1.78 12.66
C ARG A 33 7.19 2.76 12.76
N LYS A 34 8.13 2.69 11.83
CA LYS A 34 9.30 3.56 11.84
C LYS A 34 9.11 4.82 11.04
N GLY A 35 7.94 5.04 10.49
CA GLY A 35 7.70 6.21 9.67
C GLY A 35 8.32 6.14 8.30
N LYS A 36 8.58 4.95 7.79
CA LYS A 36 9.16 4.76 6.49
C LYS A 36 8.15 4.15 5.55
N GLY A 37 8.53 4.03 4.28
CA GLY A 37 7.70 3.39 3.28
C GLY A 37 6.57 4.28 2.82
N PRO A 38 5.73 3.75 1.96
CA PRO A 38 4.60 4.54 1.46
C PRO A 38 3.59 4.77 2.58
N LYS A 39 2.93 5.91 2.50
CA LYS A 39 1.99 6.29 3.53
C LYS A 39 0.75 5.44 3.48
N ALA A 40 0.31 4.98 4.64
CA ALA A 40 -0.92 4.22 4.75
C ALA A 40 -1.89 4.98 5.62
N ARG A 41 -3.15 4.66 5.51
CA ARG A 41 -4.18 5.28 6.31
C ARG A 41 -5.08 4.23 6.91
N ARG A 42 -5.64 4.55 8.06
CA ARG A 42 -6.53 3.63 8.70
C ARG A 42 -7.97 3.98 8.34
N VAL A 43 -8.68 3.02 7.80
CA VAL A 43 -10.09 3.19 7.45
C VAL A 43 -10.85 2.31 8.43
N GLY A 44 -11.38 2.91 9.48
CA GLY A 44 -11.96 2.14 10.55
C GLY A 44 -10.87 1.33 11.22
N LYS A 45 -11.00 0.03 11.21
CA LYS A 45 -9.96 -0.83 11.79
C LYS A 45 -9.07 -1.44 10.71
N TYR A 46 -9.22 -1.02 9.46
CA TYR A 46 -8.47 -1.60 8.37
C TYR A 46 -7.39 -0.64 7.91
N LEU A 47 -6.26 -1.18 7.55
CA LEU A 47 -5.16 -0.38 7.03
C LEU A 47 -5.22 -0.42 5.51
N ARG A 48 -5.16 0.74 4.89
CA ARG A 48 -5.27 0.82 3.43
C ARG A 48 -4.24 1.78 2.88
N TYR A 49 -3.86 1.53 1.62
CA TYR A 49 -2.90 2.35 0.90
C TYR A 49 -3.56 2.89 -0.36
N ASP A 50 -3.23 4.10 -0.72
CA ASP A 50 -3.64 4.66 -1.99
C ASP A 50 -2.65 4.18 -3.04
N PRO A 51 -3.10 3.49 -4.09
CA PRO A 51 -2.15 2.97 -5.08
C PRO A 51 -1.27 4.04 -5.70
N GLN A 52 -1.81 5.23 -5.92
CA GLN A 52 -1.00 6.30 -6.51
C GLN A 52 0.10 6.73 -5.55
N VAL A 53 -0.22 6.80 -4.27
CA VAL A 53 0.78 7.17 -3.27
C VAL A 53 1.89 6.13 -3.23
N VAL A 54 1.53 4.85 -3.35
CA VAL A 54 2.53 3.79 -3.34
C VAL A 54 3.43 3.92 -4.56
N ARG A 55 2.83 4.15 -5.72
CA ARG A 55 3.61 4.28 -6.94
C ARG A 55 4.51 5.50 -6.90
N ASP A 56 4.00 6.61 -6.40
CA ASP A 56 4.80 7.82 -6.29
C ASP A 56 5.96 7.62 -5.32
N TRP A 57 5.69 6.94 -4.22
CA TRP A 57 6.74 6.66 -3.26
C TRP A 57 7.85 5.85 -3.90
N PHE A 58 7.45 4.84 -4.68
CA PHE A 58 8.44 3.97 -5.32
C PHE A 58 9.29 4.77 -6.31
N THR A 59 8.66 5.61 -7.12
CA THR A 59 9.41 6.33 -8.12
C THR A 59 10.29 7.41 -7.50
N SER A 60 10.05 7.76 -6.26
CA SER A 60 10.87 8.78 -5.61
C SER A 60 12.13 8.19 -4.98
N LEU A 61 12.24 6.86 -4.98
CA LEU A 61 13.41 6.23 -4.40
C LEU A 61 14.63 6.51 -5.27
N ASP A 62 15.76 6.67 -4.62
CA ASP A 62 16.94 7.02 -5.29
C ASP A 62 17.76 5.92 -5.72
N GLU A 63 17.45 4.79 -5.62
CA GLU A 63 18.33 3.79 -5.99
C GLU A 63 17.72 2.58 -6.41
#